data_46ec322f7bd65d691d53299b7aae0f16
#
_entry.id   46ec322f7bd65d691d53299b7aae0f16
#
_cell.length_a   1.000
_cell.length_b   1.000
_cell.length_c   1.000
_cell.angle_alpha   90.00
_cell.angle_beta   90.00
_cell.angle_gamma   90.00
#
_symmetry.space_group_name_H-M   'P 1'
#
loop_
_entity.id
_entity.type
_entity.pdbx_description
1 polymer ?
#
loop_
_entity_poly.entity_id
_entity_poly.type
_entity_poly.pdbx_seq_one_letter_code
_entity_poly.pdbx_strand_id
1 'polypeptide(L)'
;MDAAAVPGSAAGDHPYRFVIHDRDRIFSANVDKSLTNLGVQVLRTPVRAPKANSVCERLGGSLRRECLDFLIPFNESRLQMTIRDWTMHYNSGRPHSSLGPGLPEPMSDPVPPNEHRHMLPLGYRVAKRSVLGGLHHEYGLVKEAA
;
A
#
# COMPACT_ATOMS: atom_id res chain seq x y z
N MET A 1 -7.88 -31.03 -26.47
CA MET A 1 -8.41 -30.86 -25.09
C MET A 1 -8.74 -29.37 -24.95
N ASP A 2 -10.00 -29.07 -25.15
CA ASP A 2 -10.50 -27.72 -25.20
C ASP A 2 -10.50 -27.06 -23.82
N ALA A 3 -9.83 -25.92 -23.70
CA ALA A 3 -9.92 -25.07 -22.54
C ALA A 3 -11.29 -24.40 -22.55
N ALA A 4 -12.18 -24.85 -21.68
CA ALA A 4 -13.49 -24.24 -21.50
C ALA A 4 -13.33 -22.77 -21.10
N ALA A 5 -13.82 -21.88 -21.95
CA ALA A 5 -13.93 -20.45 -21.68
C ALA A 5 -14.87 -20.26 -20.47
N VAL A 6 -14.35 -19.64 -19.42
CA VAL A 6 -15.15 -19.21 -18.27
C VAL A 6 -16.05 -18.07 -18.75
N PRO A 7 -17.40 -18.16 -18.60
CA PRO A 7 -18.29 -17.09 -19.01
C PRO A 7 -18.00 -15.84 -18.18
N GLY A 8 -17.82 -14.70 -18.88
CA GLY A 8 -17.56 -13.41 -18.27
C GLY A 8 -18.67 -12.99 -17.34
N SER A 9 -18.46 -13.12 -16.04
CA SER A 9 -19.20 -12.36 -15.05
C SER A 9 -18.75 -10.91 -15.12
N ALA A 10 -19.71 -9.98 -15.09
CA ALA A 10 -19.44 -8.55 -15.03
C ALA A 10 -18.44 -8.27 -13.91
N ALA A 11 -17.18 -8.05 -14.27
CA ALA A 11 -16.15 -7.68 -13.33
C ALA A 11 -16.59 -6.35 -12.73
N GLY A 12 -16.79 -6.32 -11.41
CA GLY A 12 -17.01 -5.07 -10.70
C GLY A 12 -15.87 -4.11 -11.03
N ASP A 13 -16.17 -2.83 -10.99
CA ASP A 13 -15.28 -1.72 -11.39
C ASP A 13 -14.08 -1.55 -10.41
N HIS A 14 -13.50 -2.66 -9.94
CA HIS A 14 -12.35 -2.67 -9.04
C HIS A 14 -11.13 -3.36 -9.69
N PRO A 15 -9.91 -2.86 -9.42
CA PRO A 15 -8.69 -3.35 -10.05
C PRO A 15 -8.24 -4.73 -9.54
N TYR A 16 -8.87 -5.27 -8.50
CA TYR A 16 -8.44 -6.49 -7.85
C TYR A 16 -9.03 -7.73 -8.52
N ARG A 17 -8.16 -8.62 -8.94
CA ARG A 17 -8.54 -9.89 -9.59
C ARG A 17 -8.53 -11.06 -8.63
N PHE A 18 -7.66 -11.02 -7.62
CA PHE A 18 -7.44 -12.11 -6.68
C PHE A 18 -7.40 -11.59 -5.25
N VAL A 19 -7.91 -12.38 -4.32
CA VAL A 19 -7.68 -12.24 -2.88
C VAL A 19 -7.02 -13.51 -2.40
N ILE A 20 -5.89 -13.36 -1.71
CA ILE A 20 -5.20 -14.47 -1.07
C ILE A 20 -5.41 -14.32 0.43
N HIS A 21 -5.91 -15.37 1.08
CA HIS A 21 -5.99 -15.41 2.55
C HIS A 21 -5.57 -16.77 3.11
N ASP A 22 -5.27 -16.80 4.39
CA ASP A 22 -4.96 -18.04 5.09
C ASP A 22 -6.24 -18.82 5.44
N ARG A 23 -6.09 -19.88 6.21
CA ARG A 23 -7.20 -20.74 6.64
C ARG A 23 -7.77 -20.36 8.00
N ASP A 24 -7.56 -19.11 8.42
CA ASP A 24 -8.13 -18.62 9.68
C ASP A 24 -9.66 -18.61 9.62
N ARG A 25 -10.28 -18.87 10.77
CA ARG A 25 -11.74 -18.93 10.91
C ARG A 25 -12.44 -17.59 10.67
N ILE A 26 -11.70 -16.47 10.74
CA ILE A 26 -12.22 -15.14 10.38
C ILE A 26 -12.64 -15.08 8.90
N PHE A 27 -11.97 -15.85 8.03
CA PHE A 27 -12.36 -15.99 6.62
C PHE A 27 -13.36 -17.11 6.45
N SER A 28 -14.63 -16.83 6.79
CA SER A 28 -15.72 -17.79 6.66
C SER A 28 -16.06 -18.05 5.18
N ALA A 29 -16.76 -19.17 4.92
CA ALA A 29 -17.26 -19.47 3.59
C ALA A 29 -18.20 -18.38 3.03
N ASN A 30 -18.85 -17.61 3.89
CA ASN A 30 -19.71 -16.49 3.48
C ASN A 30 -18.86 -15.32 2.97
N VAL A 31 -17.71 -15.06 3.57
CA VAL A 31 -16.75 -14.04 3.08
C VAL A 31 -16.26 -14.43 1.68
N ASP A 32 -15.83 -15.67 1.50
CA ASP A 32 -15.39 -16.19 0.20
C ASP A 32 -16.47 -16.03 -0.86
N LYS A 33 -17.72 -16.40 -0.53
CA LYS A 33 -18.85 -16.26 -1.43
C LYS A 33 -19.13 -14.80 -1.78
N SER A 34 -19.04 -13.90 -0.81
CA SER A 34 -19.22 -12.46 -1.06
C SER A 34 -18.14 -11.90 -1.99
N LEU A 35 -16.87 -12.26 -1.77
CA LEU A 35 -15.76 -11.87 -2.64
C LEU A 35 -15.93 -12.41 -4.07
N THR A 36 -16.34 -13.67 -4.20
CA THR A 36 -16.61 -14.29 -5.50
C THR A 36 -17.77 -13.60 -6.24
N ASN A 37 -18.83 -13.20 -5.53
CA ASN A 37 -19.93 -12.43 -6.10
C ASN A 37 -19.52 -11.04 -6.59
N LEU A 38 -18.46 -10.47 -6.01
CA LEU A 38 -17.84 -9.22 -6.48
C LEU A 38 -16.89 -9.43 -7.68
N GLY A 39 -16.76 -10.64 -8.19
CA GLY A 39 -15.89 -10.97 -9.30
C GLY A 39 -14.42 -11.20 -8.92
N VAL A 40 -14.12 -11.31 -7.63
CA VAL A 40 -12.77 -11.56 -7.13
C VAL A 40 -12.52 -13.06 -6.95
N GLN A 41 -11.44 -13.57 -7.48
CA GLN A 41 -11.05 -14.96 -7.30
C GLN A 41 -10.36 -15.14 -5.94
N VAL A 42 -10.93 -16.03 -5.12
CA VAL A 42 -10.39 -16.33 -3.78
C VAL A 42 -9.37 -17.47 -3.88
N LEU A 43 -8.16 -17.21 -3.39
CA LEU A 43 -7.06 -18.18 -3.31
C LEU A 43 -6.74 -18.42 -1.84
N ARG A 44 -6.92 -19.66 -1.39
CA ARG A 44 -6.52 -20.05 -0.03
C ARG A 44 -5.08 -20.53 -0.01
N THR A 45 -4.29 -20.05 0.95
CA THR A 45 -2.92 -20.50 1.11
C THR A 45 -2.86 -22.01 1.38
N PRO A 46 -1.85 -22.73 0.84
CA PRO A 46 -1.66 -24.13 1.15
C PRO A 46 -1.43 -24.37 2.64
N VAL A 47 -1.83 -25.54 3.13
CA VAL A 47 -1.57 -25.93 4.53
C VAL A 47 -0.07 -25.97 4.80
N ARG A 48 0.36 -25.37 5.92
CA ARG A 48 1.78 -25.31 6.33
C ARG A 48 2.70 -24.60 5.34
N ALA A 49 2.19 -23.61 4.61
CA ALA A 49 2.97 -22.80 3.69
C ALA A 49 3.09 -21.33 4.19
N PRO A 50 3.89 -21.06 5.25
CA PRO A 50 3.99 -19.73 5.84
C PRO A 50 4.50 -18.68 4.84
N LYS A 51 5.31 -19.08 3.87
CA LYS A 51 5.82 -18.19 2.82
C LYS A 51 4.72 -17.66 1.89
N ALA A 52 3.60 -18.37 1.76
CA ALA A 52 2.53 -17.96 0.86
C ALA A 52 1.82 -16.67 1.32
N ASN A 53 1.87 -16.34 2.60
CA ASN A 53 1.28 -15.13 3.19
C ASN A 53 2.35 -14.11 3.65
N SER A 54 3.63 -14.37 3.40
CA SER A 54 4.74 -13.56 3.93
C SER A 54 4.70 -12.09 3.52
N VAL A 55 4.13 -11.77 2.36
CA VAL A 55 3.97 -10.37 1.90
C VAL A 55 2.96 -9.63 2.76
N CYS A 56 1.80 -10.24 3.02
CA CYS A 56 0.76 -9.66 3.88
C CYS A 56 1.25 -9.53 5.33
N GLU A 57 1.94 -10.53 5.86
CA GLU A 57 2.52 -10.49 7.20
C GLU A 57 3.57 -9.38 7.33
N ARG A 58 4.41 -9.20 6.31
CA ARG A 58 5.40 -8.11 6.29
C ARG A 58 4.73 -6.75 6.25
N LEU A 59 3.71 -6.58 5.41
CA LEU A 59 2.94 -5.33 5.31
C LEU A 59 2.24 -5.02 6.64
N GLY A 60 1.54 -6.01 7.22
CA GLY A 60 0.88 -5.89 8.51
C GLY A 60 1.87 -5.58 9.65
N GLY A 61 3.03 -6.21 9.64
CA GLY A 61 4.11 -5.91 10.58
C GLY A 61 4.67 -4.49 10.41
N SER A 62 4.77 -3.97 9.19
CA SER A 62 5.18 -2.59 8.94
C SER A 62 4.13 -1.59 9.41
N LEU A 63 2.86 -1.80 9.05
CA LEU A 63 1.74 -0.99 9.53
C LEU A 63 1.71 -0.92 11.05
N ARG A 64 1.87 -2.06 11.73
CA ARG A 64 1.88 -2.10 13.18
C ARG A 64 3.02 -1.26 13.74
N ARG A 65 4.27 -1.57 13.37
CA ARG A 65 5.47 -0.93 13.92
C ARG A 65 5.62 0.54 13.55
N GLU A 66 5.13 0.95 12.39
CA GLU A 66 5.29 2.31 11.87
C GLU A 66 4.07 3.21 12.16
N CYS A 67 2.93 2.63 12.58
CA CYS A 67 1.71 3.38 12.78
C CYS A 67 0.95 2.96 14.04
N LEU A 68 0.44 1.74 14.10
CA LEU A 68 -0.53 1.34 15.13
C LEU A 68 0.07 1.23 16.53
N ASP A 69 1.37 0.98 16.68
CA ASP A 69 2.04 0.96 17.98
C ASP A 69 2.16 2.38 18.61
N PHE A 70 1.94 3.44 17.82
CA PHE A 70 2.05 4.84 18.25
C PHE A 70 0.72 5.59 18.28
N LEU A 71 -0.34 5.03 17.71
CA LEU A 71 -1.64 5.69 17.57
C LEU A 71 -2.75 4.78 18.12
N ILE A 72 -3.59 5.34 18.98
CA ILE A 72 -4.75 4.64 19.52
C ILE A 72 -6.00 5.14 18.80
N PRO A 73 -6.56 4.39 17.87
CA PRO A 73 -7.82 4.76 17.22
C PRO A 73 -8.98 4.53 18.18
N PHE A 74 -9.72 5.59 18.52
CA PHE A 74 -10.84 5.52 19.46
C PHE A 74 -12.10 4.87 18.87
N ASN A 75 -12.21 4.77 17.55
CA ASN A 75 -13.33 4.17 16.85
C ASN A 75 -12.91 3.69 15.44
N GLU A 76 -13.83 2.96 14.78
CA GLU A 76 -13.60 2.38 13.47
C GLU A 76 -13.28 3.45 12.40
N SER A 77 -14.00 4.56 12.38
CA SER A 77 -13.78 5.64 11.41
C SER A 77 -12.38 6.25 11.54
N ARG A 78 -11.89 6.41 12.77
CA ARG A 78 -10.53 6.87 13.03
C ARG A 78 -9.50 5.85 12.60
N LEU A 79 -9.74 4.55 12.86
CA LEU A 79 -8.87 3.48 12.37
C LEU A 79 -8.78 3.47 10.86
N GLN A 80 -9.92 3.54 10.16
CA GLN A 80 -9.97 3.57 8.70
C GLN A 80 -9.20 4.76 8.13
N MET A 81 -9.39 5.96 8.72
CA MET A 81 -8.67 7.18 8.31
C MET A 81 -7.15 7.00 8.52
N THR A 82 -6.75 6.53 9.68
CA THR A 82 -5.34 6.27 10.02
C THR A 82 -4.68 5.30 9.04
N ILE A 83 -5.36 4.18 8.73
CA ILE A 83 -4.86 3.18 7.78
C ILE A 83 -4.76 3.78 6.37
N ARG A 84 -5.75 4.57 5.94
CA ARG A 84 -5.73 5.26 4.65
C ARG A 84 -4.52 6.20 4.54
N ASP A 85 -4.32 7.06 5.53
CA ASP A 85 -3.21 8.03 5.53
C ASP A 85 -1.85 7.31 5.55
N TRP A 86 -1.75 6.23 6.34
CA TRP A 86 -0.54 5.40 6.35
C TRP A 86 -0.30 4.72 5.00
N THR A 87 -1.34 4.17 4.36
CA THR A 87 -1.22 3.52 3.05
C THR A 87 -0.76 4.50 1.97
N MET A 88 -1.31 5.72 1.98
CA MET A 88 -0.85 6.77 1.06
C MET A 88 0.62 7.10 1.29
N HIS A 89 1.03 7.28 2.55
CA HIS A 89 2.42 7.51 2.90
C HIS A 89 3.31 6.34 2.48
N TYR A 90 2.90 5.11 2.76
CA TYR A 90 3.64 3.89 2.43
C TYR A 90 3.91 3.78 0.92
N ASN A 91 2.92 4.10 0.08
CA ASN A 91 3.02 3.98 -1.38
C ASN A 91 3.69 5.19 -2.03
N SER A 92 3.40 6.41 -1.54
CA SER A 92 3.74 7.63 -2.29
C SER A 92 4.74 8.55 -1.57
N GLY A 93 5.07 8.27 -0.30
CA GLY A 93 5.95 9.13 0.49
C GLY A 93 7.12 8.42 1.15
N ARG A 94 7.02 7.10 1.35
CA ARG A 94 8.01 6.30 2.04
C ARG A 94 8.98 5.63 1.07
N PRO A 95 10.28 5.96 1.10
CA PRO A 95 11.27 5.26 0.27
C PRO A 95 11.39 3.78 0.63
N HIS A 96 11.47 2.92 -0.38
CA HIS A 96 11.63 1.48 -0.23
C HIS A 96 13.00 1.03 -0.72
N SER A 97 13.79 0.40 0.16
CA SER A 97 15.14 -0.06 -0.17
C SER A 97 15.18 -1.04 -1.35
N SER A 98 14.13 -1.86 -1.52
CA SER A 98 14.00 -2.76 -2.66
C SER A 98 13.82 -2.06 -4.00
N LEU A 99 13.47 -0.76 -3.99
CA LEU A 99 13.29 0.08 -5.17
C LEU A 99 14.43 1.09 -5.36
N GLY A 100 15.52 0.92 -4.61
CA GLY A 100 16.76 1.68 -4.76
C GLY A 100 16.75 3.16 -4.42
N PRO A 101 16.35 3.59 -3.32
CA PRO A 101 15.22 3.89 -2.47
C PRO A 101 14.06 4.65 -3.18
N GLY A 102 13.47 4.05 -4.16
CA GLY A 102 12.31 4.61 -4.87
C GLY A 102 10.99 4.50 -4.10
N LEU A 103 9.97 5.15 -4.64
CA LEU A 103 8.59 5.08 -4.16
C LEU A 103 7.80 4.08 -5.01
N PRO A 104 6.90 3.26 -4.43
CA PRO A 104 6.03 2.37 -5.21
C PRO A 104 5.14 3.12 -6.20
N GLU A 105 4.55 4.25 -5.76
CA GLU A 105 3.63 5.08 -6.54
C GLU A 105 4.05 6.56 -6.41
N PRO A 106 5.07 7.02 -7.16
CA PRO A 106 5.48 8.41 -7.08
C PRO A 106 4.37 9.33 -7.60
N MET A 107 4.01 10.34 -6.80
CA MET A 107 2.93 11.30 -7.14
C MET A 107 3.35 12.41 -8.09
N SER A 108 4.62 12.54 -8.38
CA SER A 108 5.16 13.60 -9.25
C SER A 108 6.26 13.04 -10.14
N ASP A 109 6.45 13.67 -11.27
CA ASP A 109 7.59 13.37 -12.13
C ASP A 109 8.90 13.53 -11.35
N PRO A 110 9.87 12.65 -11.59
CA PRO A 110 11.17 12.76 -10.94
C PRO A 110 11.80 14.10 -11.31
N VAL A 111 12.21 14.83 -10.28
CA VAL A 111 13.01 16.05 -10.50
C VAL A 111 14.28 15.65 -11.25
N PRO A 112 14.68 16.36 -12.31
CA PRO A 112 15.88 16.02 -13.05
C PRO A 112 17.08 15.87 -12.10
N PRO A 113 17.91 14.83 -12.25
CA PRO A 113 19.08 14.66 -11.43
C PRO A 113 19.99 15.88 -11.62
N ASN A 114 20.42 16.48 -10.51
CA ASN A 114 21.44 17.51 -10.55
C ASN A 114 22.79 16.85 -10.89
N GLU A 115 23.60 17.51 -11.71
CA GLU A 115 24.97 17.07 -12.03
C GLU A 115 25.84 16.93 -10.76
N HIS A 116 25.50 17.68 -9.69
CA HIS A 116 26.16 17.60 -8.40
C HIS A 116 25.33 16.88 -7.37
N ARG A 117 25.77 15.70 -7.00
CA ARG A 117 25.06 14.71 -6.15
C ARG A 117 24.59 15.20 -4.78
N HIS A 118 25.10 16.35 -4.32
CA HIS A 118 24.84 16.90 -2.97
C HIS A 118 24.33 18.35 -2.98
N MET A 119 23.96 18.88 -4.14
CA MET A 119 23.42 20.22 -4.28
C MET A 119 21.97 20.20 -4.71
N LEU A 120 21.18 21.10 -4.17
CA LEU A 120 19.81 21.31 -4.64
C LEU A 120 19.85 21.95 -6.03
N PRO A 121 18.91 21.59 -6.93
CA PRO A 121 18.73 22.33 -8.16
C PRO A 121 18.46 23.81 -7.88
N LEU A 122 18.98 24.70 -8.70
CA LEU A 122 18.78 26.14 -8.56
C LEU A 122 17.29 26.49 -8.59
N GLY A 123 16.82 27.31 -7.64
CA GLY A 123 15.40 27.69 -7.53
C GLY A 123 14.51 26.62 -6.89
N TYR A 124 15.10 25.61 -6.26
CA TYR A 124 14.37 24.62 -5.48
C TYR A 124 14.79 24.62 -4.02
N ARG A 125 13.82 24.37 -3.16
CA ARG A 125 14.05 24.11 -1.73
C ARG A 125 13.42 22.80 -1.29
N VAL A 126 13.92 22.22 -0.21
CA VAL A 126 13.29 21.06 0.43
C VAL A 126 12.08 21.53 1.23
N ALA A 127 10.92 20.97 0.90
CA ALA A 127 9.73 21.10 1.71
C ALA A 127 9.51 19.85 2.54
N LYS A 128 9.05 20.03 3.77
CA LYS A 128 8.69 18.99 4.72
C LYS A 128 7.16 18.96 4.87
N ARG A 129 6.56 17.79 4.76
CA ARG A 129 5.14 17.54 5.03
C ARG A 129 5.01 16.54 6.18
N SER A 130 4.25 16.90 7.21
CA SER A 130 3.94 15.97 8.30
C SER A 130 2.80 15.04 7.89
N VAL A 131 2.92 13.76 8.25
CA VAL A 131 1.94 12.71 8.01
C VAL A 131 1.58 12.05 9.34
N LEU A 132 0.35 11.61 9.51
CA LEU A 132 -0.16 10.98 10.73
C LEU A 132 0.11 11.81 11.99
N GLY A 133 -0.24 13.10 11.94
CA GLY A 133 -0.05 14.00 13.07
C GLY A 133 1.41 14.32 13.41
N GLY A 134 2.34 14.07 12.50
CA GLY A 134 3.77 14.28 12.71
C GLY A 134 4.56 13.02 13.07
N LEU A 135 3.91 11.85 13.11
CA LEU A 135 4.59 10.57 13.30
C LEU A 135 5.60 10.29 12.17
N HIS A 136 5.21 10.65 10.95
CA HIS A 136 6.09 10.57 9.79
C HIS A 136 6.24 11.93 9.11
N HIS A 137 7.29 12.04 8.31
CA HIS A 137 7.58 13.23 7.51
C HIS A 137 7.97 12.80 6.10
N GLU A 138 7.42 13.52 5.14
CA GLU A 138 7.79 13.41 3.73
C GLU A 138 8.58 14.65 3.32
N TYR A 139 9.55 14.46 2.47
CA TYR A 139 10.39 15.51 1.96
C TYR A 139 10.32 15.53 0.44
N GLY A 140 10.09 16.69 -0.11
CA GLY A 140 10.01 16.90 -1.54
C GLY A 140 10.71 18.18 -1.96
N LEU A 141 11.08 18.27 -3.24
CA LEU A 141 11.59 19.50 -3.82
C LEU A 141 10.42 20.34 -4.31
N VAL A 142 10.37 21.59 -3.88
CA VAL A 142 9.42 22.57 -4.36
C VAL A 142 10.16 23.78 -4.94
N LYS A 143 9.60 24.37 -5.99
CA LYS A 143 10.17 25.62 -6.53
C LYS A 143 10.06 26.73 -5.49
N GLU A 144 11.10 27.52 -5.37
CA GLU A 144 11.03 28.75 -4.59
C GLU A 144 10.08 29.72 -5.31
N ALA A 145 9.16 30.34 -4.53
CA ALA A 145 8.35 31.41 -5.07
C ALA A 145 9.28 32.60 -5.39
N ALA A 146 9.13 33.14 -6.58
CA ALA A 146 9.85 34.34 -7.00
C ALA A 146 9.40 35.55 -6.18
#